data_63b6d631a9c52dd568090bb482d56858
#
_entry.id   63b6d631a9c52dd568090bb482d56858
#
_cell.length_a   1.000
_cell.length_b   1.000
_cell.length_c   1.000
_cell.angle_alpha   90.00
_cell.angle_beta   90.00
_cell.angle_gamma   90.00
#
_symmetry.space_group_name_H-M   'P 1'
#
loop_
_entity.id
_entity.type
_entity.pdbx_description
1 polymer ?
#
loop_
_entity_poly.entity_id
_entity_poly.type
_entity_poly.pdbx_seq_one_letter_code
_entity_poly.pdbx_strand_id
1 'polypeptide(L)'
;MRNDWVYDLETYPNVITMAVEHAYSPFTQMFEISPWRNDSKEIIKFCSWVKQTGGRLIGFNNIGFDYPILHMLLKMGYAEAPILYEKAMSIIRSQDEDKFANMIYPSDRIVDQLDLFKMQHYDNKAKTTSLKALEFVMRMSNISDLPFPVGTYLNQEQATVLKEYNQHDVRATKLFYGELTEQIKLREDLAKEYPGE
;
A
#
# COMPACT_ATOMS: atom_id res chain seq x y z
N MET A 1 -21.74 4.18 -1.82
CA MET A 1 -20.43 3.63 -2.17
C MET A 1 -19.56 3.66 -0.93
N ARG A 2 -18.73 2.65 -0.73
CA ARG A 2 -17.77 2.59 0.38
C ARG A 2 -16.68 3.64 0.14
N ASN A 3 -16.14 4.25 1.20
CA ASN A 3 -15.06 5.25 1.09
C ASN A 3 -13.70 4.55 0.97
N ASP A 4 -13.47 3.86 -0.16
CA ASP A 4 -12.28 3.08 -0.41
C ASP A 4 -11.18 3.93 -1.06
N TRP A 5 -9.92 3.71 -0.63
CA TRP A 5 -8.74 4.44 -1.08
C TRP A 5 -7.64 3.48 -1.50
N VAL A 6 -7.16 3.62 -2.70
CA VAL A 6 -5.96 2.93 -3.17
C VAL A 6 -4.75 3.65 -2.62
N TYR A 7 -3.75 2.90 -2.13
CA TYR A 7 -2.53 3.46 -1.57
C TYR A 7 -1.31 2.60 -1.87
N ASP A 8 -0.16 3.22 -1.79
CA ASP A 8 1.14 2.60 -1.91
C ASP A 8 2.19 3.39 -1.10
N LEU A 9 3.21 2.70 -0.59
CA LEU A 9 4.32 3.27 0.18
C LEU A 9 5.64 3.07 -0.54
N GLU A 10 6.42 4.15 -0.69
CA GLU A 10 7.82 4.05 -1.08
C GLU A 10 8.74 4.34 0.11
N THR A 11 9.75 3.49 0.29
CA THR A 11 10.59 3.52 1.49
C THR A 11 12.08 3.62 1.15
N TYR A 12 12.67 4.74 1.55
CA TYR A 12 14.10 5.01 1.48
C TYR A 12 14.64 5.38 2.86
N PRO A 13 15.98 5.29 3.11
CA PRO A 13 16.54 5.50 4.45
C PRO A 13 16.14 6.80 5.14
N ASN A 14 15.92 7.85 4.37
CA ASN A 14 15.58 9.18 4.88
C ASN A 14 14.29 9.77 4.28
N VAL A 15 13.59 9.05 3.42
CA VAL A 15 12.34 9.50 2.79
C VAL A 15 11.35 8.35 2.71
N ILE A 16 10.17 8.56 3.24
CA ILE A 16 9.00 7.71 3.06
C ILE A 16 7.95 8.54 2.34
N THR A 17 7.34 8.00 1.30
CA THR A 17 6.18 8.61 0.67
C THR A 17 4.98 7.67 0.77
N MET A 18 3.79 8.25 0.91
CA MET A 18 2.52 7.54 0.81
C MET A 18 1.65 8.27 -0.19
N ALA A 19 1.41 7.65 -1.33
CA ALA A 19 0.44 8.13 -2.30
C ALA A 19 -0.92 7.49 -2.02
N VAL A 20 -1.99 8.25 -2.17
CA VAL A 20 -3.35 7.74 -2.08
C VAL A 20 -4.20 8.30 -3.19
N GLU A 21 -5.11 7.48 -3.71
CA GLU A 21 -6.12 7.89 -4.69
C GLU A 21 -7.48 7.28 -4.34
N HIS A 22 -8.52 8.11 -4.36
CA HIS A 22 -9.88 7.61 -4.08
C HIS A 22 -10.33 6.62 -5.16
N ALA A 23 -10.86 5.47 -4.76
CA ALA A 23 -11.15 4.36 -5.67
C ALA A 23 -12.13 4.74 -6.80
N TYR A 24 -13.05 5.68 -6.54
CA TYR A 24 -14.16 6.02 -7.46
C TYR A 24 -14.15 7.47 -7.96
N SER A 25 -13.10 8.23 -7.68
CA SER A 25 -12.95 9.60 -8.14
C SER A 25 -11.47 9.93 -8.44
N PRO A 26 -11.17 11.05 -9.12
CA PRO A 26 -9.78 11.42 -9.40
C PRO A 26 -9.08 12.12 -8.23
N PHE A 27 -9.65 12.09 -7.03
CA PHE A 27 -9.06 12.75 -5.88
C PHE A 27 -7.83 12.01 -5.42
N THR A 28 -6.69 12.70 -5.34
CA THR A 28 -5.39 12.17 -4.93
C THR A 28 -4.81 12.97 -3.78
N GLN A 29 -4.01 12.34 -2.95
CA GLN A 29 -3.21 13.01 -1.93
C GLN A 29 -1.84 12.34 -1.82
N MET A 30 -0.81 13.13 -1.51
CA MET A 30 0.56 12.69 -1.31
C MET A 30 1.05 13.13 0.06
N PHE A 31 1.59 12.18 0.81
CA PHE A 31 2.23 12.41 2.10
C PHE A 31 3.73 12.11 2.02
N GLU A 32 4.50 12.78 2.86
CA GLU A 32 5.95 12.63 2.91
C GLU A 32 6.45 12.66 4.36
N ILE A 33 7.36 11.74 4.68
CA ILE A 33 8.14 11.78 5.93
C ILE A 33 9.62 11.81 5.52
N SER A 34 10.27 12.94 5.78
CA SER A 34 11.65 13.24 5.37
C SER A 34 12.31 14.19 6.36
N PRO A 35 13.62 14.51 6.21
CA PRO A 35 14.30 15.50 7.05
C PRO A 35 13.71 16.92 6.94
N TRP A 36 12.99 17.23 5.88
CA TRP A 36 12.43 18.56 5.60
C TRP A 36 10.90 18.62 5.69
N ARG A 37 10.22 17.48 5.82
CA ARG A 37 8.77 17.38 5.94
C ARG A 37 8.36 16.13 6.72
N ASN A 38 7.42 16.26 7.63
CA ASN A 38 6.92 15.10 8.35
C ASN A 38 5.38 15.13 8.46
N ASP A 39 4.72 14.35 7.59
CA ASP A 39 3.27 14.24 7.51
C ASP A 39 2.71 13.08 8.36
N SER A 40 3.43 12.58 9.38
CA SER A 40 2.95 11.48 10.23
C SER A 40 1.55 11.72 10.78
N LYS A 41 1.30 12.94 11.28
CA LYS A 41 0.00 13.30 11.86
C LYS A 41 -1.11 13.36 10.81
N GLU A 42 -0.78 13.82 9.62
CA GLU A 42 -1.70 13.91 8.47
C GLU A 42 -2.08 12.52 7.97
N ILE A 43 -1.12 11.60 7.86
CA ILE A 43 -1.35 10.18 7.54
C ILE A 43 -2.28 9.55 8.58
N ILE A 44 -2.03 9.76 9.87
CA ILE A 44 -2.85 9.21 10.96
C ILE A 44 -4.28 9.77 10.90
N LYS A 45 -4.44 11.07 10.68
CA LYS A 45 -5.75 11.70 10.51
C LYS A 45 -6.51 11.12 9.30
N PHE A 46 -5.82 10.98 8.18
CA PHE A 46 -6.35 10.38 6.97
C PHE A 46 -6.83 8.94 7.22
N CYS A 47 -6.00 8.08 7.78
CA CYS A 47 -6.35 6.71 8.10
C CYS A 47 -7.52 6.62 9.11
N SER A 48 -7.53 7.49 10.13
CA SER A 48 -8.61 7.57 11.10
C SER A 48 -9.94 7.98 10.43
N TRP A 49 -9.90 8.94 9.52
CA TRP A 49 -11.06 9.35 8.74
C TRP A 49 -11.58 8.24 7.82
N VAL A 50 -10.69 7.54 7.09
CA VAL A 50 -11.06 6.38 6.25
C VAL A 50 -11.79 5.34 7.10
N LYS A 51 -11.24 5.00 8.29
CA LYS A 51 -11.87 4.07 9.22
C LYS A 51 -13.25 4.55 9.68
N GLN A 52 -13.35 5.79 10.14
CA GLN A 52 -14.61 6.36 10.67
C GLN A 52 -15.72 6.41 9.63
N THR A 53 -15.38 6.54 8.37
CA THR A 53 -16.32 6.56 7.25
C THR A 53 -16.63 5.17 6.69
N GLY A 54 -16.16 4.10 7.36
CA GLY A 54 -16.37 2.71 6.92
C GLY A 54 -15.64 2.34 5.64
N GLY A 55 -14.61 3.12 5.29
CA GLY A 55 -13.73 2.87 4.16
C GLY A 55 -12.65 1.84 4.47
N ARG A 56 -11.91 1.45 3.44
CA ARG A 56 -10.72 0.59 3.54
C ARG A 56 -9.60 1.10 2.66
N LEU A 57 -8.40 0.68 2.97
CA LEU A 57 -7.22 0.90 2.15
C LEU A 57 -7.00 -0.30 1.23
N ILE A 58 -6.77 -0.03 -0.04
CA ILE A 58 -6.59 -1.01 -1.11
C ILE A 58 -5.16 -0.88 -1.61
N GLY A 59 -4.45 -1.99 -1.72
CA GLY A 59 -3.09 -2.00 -2.26
C GLY A 59 -2.77 -3.30 -2.99
N PHE A 60 -1.56 -3.36 -3.53
CA PHE A 60 -1.02 -4.56 -4.17
C PHE A 60 0.08 -5.15 -3.29
N ASN A 61 -0.12 -6.33 -2.72
CA ASN A 61 0.75 -6.94 -1.69
C ASN A 61 0.88 -6.09 -0.41
N ASN A 62 -0.03 -5.18 -0.19
CA ASN A 62 0.01 -4.22 0.92
C ASN A 62 -0.05 -4.89 2.30
N ILE A 63 -0.77 -5.99 2.46
CA ILE A 63 -0.80 -6.75 3.74
C ILE A 63 0.56 -7.37 4.05
N GLY A 64 1.35 -7.69 3.01
CA GLY A 64 2.68 -8.26 3.17
C GLY A 64 3.80 -7.24 3.40
N PHE A 65 3.61 -5.98 2.98
CA PHE A 65 4.67 -4.97 3.03
C PHE A 65 4.20 -3.60 3.55
N ASP A 66 3.35 -2.89 2.83
CA ASP A 66 2.99 -1.51 3.15
C ASP A 66 2.25 -1.37 4.48
N TYR A 67 1.28 -2.24 4.71
CA TYR A 67 0.44 -2.13 5.90
C TYR A 67 1.18 -2.38 7.20
N PRO A 68 2.08 -3.35 7.36
CA PRO A 68 2.91 -3.47 8.56
C PRO A 68 3.72 -2.21 8.89
N ILE A 69 4.21 -1.48 7.89
CA ILE A 69 4.93 -0.21 8.06
C ILE A 69 3.95 0.88 8.50
N LEU A 70 2.85 1.03 7.78
CA LEU A 70 1.79 1.97 8.11
C LEU A 70 1.19 1.69 9.50
N HIS A 71 0.94 0.42 9.83
CA HIS A 71 0.41 0.01 11.13
C HIS A 71 1.35 0.41 12.29
N MET A 72 2.67 0.26 12.09
CA MET A 72 3.65 0.73 13.05
C MET A 72 3.54 2.25 13.28
N LEU A 73 3.46 3.05 12.21
CA LEU A 73 3.25 4.49 12.28
C LEU A 73 1.96 4.84 13.04
N LEU A 74 0.85 4.16 12.71
CA LEU A 74 -0.45 4.38 13.36
C LEU A 74 -0.41 4.08 14.86
N LYS A 75 0.35 3.07 15.27
CA LYS A 75 0.55 2.71 16.68
C LYS A 75 1.46 3.69 17.43
N MET A 76 2.51 4.16 16.79
CA MET A 76 3.47 5.10 17.40
C MET A 76 2.91 6.52 17.52
N GLY A 77 1.99 6.92 16.66
CA GLY A 77 1.44 8.28 16.61
C GLY A 77 2.36 9.31 15.96
N TYR A 78 3.61 8.97 15.73
CA TYR A 78 4.64 9.76 15.05
C TYR A 78 5.82 8.85 14.71
N ALA A 79 6.46 9.07 13.56
CA ALA A 79 7.73 8.41 13.22
C ALA A 79 8.59 9.30 12.30
N GLU A 80 9.88 9.05 12.32
CA GLU A 80 10.84 9.58 11.34
C GLU A 80 11.11 8.50 10.26
N ALA A 81 11.53 8.92 9.08
CA ALA A 81 11.75 8.03 7.95
C ALA A 81 12.70 6.85 8.26
N PRO A 82 13.83 7.02 8.96
CA PRO A 82 14.73 5.92 9.28
C PRO A 82 14.06 4.79 10.08
N ILE A 83 13.13 5.12 10.98
CA ILE A 83 12.42 4.13 11.81
C ILE A 83 11.50 3.26 10.93
N LEU A 84 10.77 3.89 10.02
CA LEU A 84 9.88 3.18 9.08
C LEU A 84 10.67 2.40 8.04
N TYR A 85 11.82 2.93 7.59
CA TYR A 85 12.72 2.22 6.69
C TYR A 85 13.30 0.95 7.33
N GLU A 86 13.72 1.00 8.60
CA GLU A 86 14.18 -0.20 9.32
C GLU A 86 13.06 -1.24 9.44
N LYS A 87 11.81 -0.82 9.62
CA LYS A 87 10.66 -1.73 9.56
C LYS A 87 10.54 -2.39 8.19
N ALA A 88 10.65 -1.62 7.10
CA ALA A 88 10.65 -2.16 5.73
C ALA A 88 11.78 -3.18 5.52
N MET A 89 12.99 -2.85 5.95
CA MET A 89 14.14 -3.75 5.87
C MET A 89 13.96 -5.02 6.71
N SER A 90 13.35 -4.91 7.88
CA SER A 90 13.00 -6.07 8.72
C SER A 90 12.02 -7.00 8.00
N ILE A 91 11.02 -6.46 7.32
CA ILE A 91 10.07 -7.26 6.54
C ILE A 91 10.79 -8.00 5.40
N ILE A 92 11.64 -7.31 4.66
CA ILE A 92 12.39 -7.90 3.54
C ILE A 92 13.31 -9.03 4.03
N ARG A 93 14.04 -8.82 5.12
CA ARG A 93 14.95 -9.83 5.68
C ARG A 93 14.21 -11.06 6.22
N SER A 94 13.03 -10.88 6.82
CA SER A 94 12.25 -11.98 7.41
C SER A 94 11.47 -12.82 6.40
N GLN A 95 11.37 -12.39 5.13
CA GLN A 95 10.58 -13.12 4.13
C GLN A 95 11.04 -14.56 3.90
N ASP A 96 12.33 -14.81 4.03
CA ASP A 96 12.93 -16.14 3.84
C ASP A 96 12.94 -16.99 5.13
N GLU A 97 12.93 -16.36 6.31
CA GLU A 97 13.07 -17.01 7.62
C GLU A 97 11.72 -17.26 8.30
N ASP A 98 10.89 -16.24 8.42
CA ASP A 98 9.56 -16.31 9.05
C ASP A 98 8.56 -15.39 8.35
N LYS A 99 7.74 -15.98 7.47
CA LYS A 99 6.69 -15.26 6.71
C LYS A 99 5.61 -14.61 7.60
N PHE A 100 5.50 -15.02 8.86
CA PHE A 100 4.49 -14.55 9.79
C PHE A 100 4.98 -13.48 10.76
N ALA A 101 6.30 -13.28 10.87
CA ALA A 101 6.92 -12.35 11.83
C ALA A 101 6.38 -10.91 11.76
N ASN A 102 5.99 -10.47 10.58
CA ASN A 102 5.46 -9.12 10.34
C ASN A 102 3.97 -9.06 10.00
N MET A 103 3.26 -10.19 10.12
CA MET A 103 1.85 -10.27 9.76
C MET A 103 0.97 -9.56 10.79
N ILE A 104 0.11 -8.65 10.31
CA ILE A 104 -0.93 -8.02 11.12
C ILE A 104 -2.23 -8.80 10.90
N TYR A 105 -2.70 -9.48 11.94
CA TYR A 105 -3.95 -10.25 11.87
C TYR A 105 -5.16 -9.32 11.64
N PRO A 106 -6.23 -9.81 11.01
CA PRO A 106 -7.43 -8.99 10.75
C PRO A 106 -8.00 -8.31 11.99
N SER A 107 -8.00 -9.00 13.14
CA SER A 107 -8.45 -8.46 14.44
C SER A 107 -7.64 -7.28 14.95
N ASP A 108 -6.37 -7.18 14.54
CA ASP A 108 -5.43 -6.17 15.03
C ASP A 108 -5.33 -4.96 14.08
N ARG A 109 -5.98 -5.03 12.92
CA ARG A 109 -5.95 -3.95 11.94
C ARG A 109 -6.65 -2.70 12.45
N ILE A 110 -5.97 -1.58 12.36
CA ILE A 110 -6.53 -0.27 12.72
C ILE A 110 -7.45 0.24 11.63
N VAL A 111 -7.12 -0.01 10.35
CA VAL A 111 -7.92 0.33 9.16
C VAL A 111 -8.08 -0.92 8.31
N ASP A 112 -9.28 -1.14 7.80
CA ASP A 112 -9.58 -2.28 6.92
C ASP A 112 -8.69 -2.26 5.67
N GLN A 113 -8.24 -3.44 5.26
CA GLN A 113 -7.33 -3.63 4.14
C GLN A 113 -7.94 -4.54 3.08
N LEU A 114 -7.73 -4.20 1.82
CA LEU A 114 -7.96 -5.09 0.67
C LEU A 114 -6.66 -5.25 -0.09
N ASP A 115 -6.19 -6.49 -0.25
CA ASP A 115 -4.95 -6.83 -0.94
C ASP A 115 -5.28 -7.49 -2.29
N LEU A 116 -5.03 -6.78 -3.38
CA LEU A 116 -5.35 -7.24 -4.73
C LEU A 116 -4.44 -8.38 -5.18
N PHE A 117 -3.20 -8.43 -4.69
CA PHE A 117 -2.29 -9.55 -4.97
C PHE A 117 -2.83 -10.85 -4.40
N LYS A 118 -3.34 -10.85 -3.17
CA LYS A 118 -3.93 -12.05 -2.54
C LYS A 118 -5.20 -12.51 -3.22
N MET A 119 -5.97 -11.61 -3.80
CA MET A 119 -7.17 -11.97 -4.55
C MET A 119 -6.87 -12.78 -5.80
N GLN A 120 -5.77 -12.48 -6.48
CA GLN A 120 -5.35 -13.17 -7.70
C GLN A 120 -4.63 -14.52 -7.44
N HIS A 121 -4.01 -14.66 -6.26
CA HIS A 121 -3.10 -15.76 -5.97
C HIS A 121 -3.60 -16.67 -4.84
N TYR A 122 -4.89 -16.68 -4.53
CA TYR A 122 -5.44 -17.51 -3.47
C TYR A 122 -5.11 -19.01 -3.70
N ASP A 123 -5.19 -19.48 -4.95
CA ASP A 123 -4.94 -20.87 -5.33
C ASP A 123 -3.60 -21.10 -6.06
N ASN A 124 -2.84 -20.06 -6.37
CA ASN A 124 -1.62 -20.18 -7.16
C ASN A 124 -0.35 -20.15 -6.28
N LYS A 125 0.27 -21.31 -6.09
CA LYS A 125 1.51 -21.46 -5.32
C LYS A 125 2.74 -20.78 -5.98
N ALA A 126 2.70 -20.53 -7.27
CA ALA A 126 3.83 -19.97 -8.02
C ALA A 126 4.07 -18.47 -7.74
N LYS A 127 3.03 -17.71 -7.37
CA LYS A 127 3.08 -16.28 -6.95
C LYS A 127 4.07 -15.40 -7.75
N THR A 128 4.14 -15.59 -9.06
CA THR A 128 5.15 -14.95 -9.92
C THR A 128 4.71 -13.62 -10.52
N THR A 129 3.46 -13.20 -10.30
CA THR A 129 2.92 -11.97 -10.89
C THR A 129 3.34 -10.77 -10.06
N SER A 130 4.13 -9.86 -10.63
CA SER A 130 4.43 -8.54 -10.07
C SER A 130 3.42 -7.50 -10.56
N LEU A 131 3.33 -6.35 -9.88
CA LEU A 131 2.52 -5.21 -10.34
C LEU A 131 2.94 -4.80 -11.77
N LYS A 132 4.24 -4.75 -12.07
CA LYS A 132 4.78 -4.47 -13.41
C LYS A 132 4.30 -5.45 -14.48
N ALA A 133 4.23 -6.74 -14.16
CA ALA A 133 3.69 -7.74 -15.09
C ALA A 133 2.20 -7.47 -15.39
N LEU A 134 1.42 -7.03 -14.39
CA LEU A 134 0.04 -6.63 -14.57
C LEU A 134 -0.10 -5.34 -15.39
N GLU A 135 0.74 -4.34 -15.15
CA GLU A 135 0.80 -3.10 -15.95
C GLU A 135 1.06 -3.41 -17.44
N PHE A 136 1.99 -4.34 -17.72
CA PHE A 136 2.25 -4.81 -19.08
C PHE A 136 1.03 -5.49 -19.71
N VAL A 137 0.38 -6.40 -18.97
CA VAL A 137 -0.84 -7.10 -19.44
C VAL A 137 -1.99 -6.11 -19.67
N MET A 138 -2.15 -5.12 -18.80
CA MET A 138 -3.17 -4.06 -18.93
C MET A 138 -2.82 -3.01 -20.00
N ARG A 139 -1.69 -3.14 -20.69
CA ARG A 139 -1.19 -2.20 -21.71
C ARG A 139 -1.07 -0.76 -21.23
N MET A 140 -0.62 -0.57 -19.99
CA MET A 140 -0.37 0.76 -19.47
C MET A 140 0.78 1.43 -20.20
N SER A 141 0.64 2.73 -20.46
CA SER A 141 1.74 3.57 -20.92
C SER A 141 2.66 3.88 -19.72
N ASN A 142 3.96 3.75 -19.91
CA ASN A 142 4.99 4.09 -18.92
C ASN A 142 5.08 3.13 -17.72
N ILE A 143 5.44 1.88 -17.95
CA ILE A 143 5.89 0.96 -16.90
C ILE A 143 7.25 1.45 -16.40
N SER A 144 7.33 1.89 -15.15
CA SER A 144 8.54 2.47 -14.59
C SER A 144 9.27 1.51 -13.65
N ASP A 145 10.60 1.52 -13.71
CA ASP A 145 11.45 0.88 -12.70
C ASP A 145 11.65 1.81 -11.51
N LEU A 146 11.97 1.20 -10.34
CA LEU A 146 12.30 1.95 -9.13
C LEU A 146 13.32 3.07 -9.47
N PRO A 147 13.02 4.34 -9.17
CA PRO A 147 13.79 5.46 -9.69
C PRO A 147 15.22 5.54 -9.14
N PHE A 148 15.45 4.96 -7.96
CA PHE A 148 16.76 4.98 -7.30
C PHE A 148 17.07 3.60 -6.68
N PRO A 149 18.36 3.21 -6.58
CA PRO A 149 18.73 1.98 -5.90
C PRO A 149 18.26 1.94 -4.45
N VAL A 150 17.85 0.76 -3.98
CA VAL A 150 17.49 0.55 -2.57
C VAL A 150 18.63 0.97 -1.66
N GLY A 151 18.32 1.67 -0.57
CA GLY A 151 19.31 2.17 0.39
C GLY A 151 19.92 3.52 0.05
N THR A 152 19.51 4.17 -1.04
CA THR A 152 19.95 5.52 -1.40
C THR A 152 19.38 6.57 -0.45
N TYR A 153 20.22 7.48 0.06
CA TYR A 153 19.76 8.69 0.73
C TYR A 153 19.35 9.73 -0.31
N LEU A 154 18.09 10.15 -0.27
CA LEU A 154 17.52 11.05 -1.27
C LEU A 154 17.61 12.52 -0.84
N ASN A 155 17.82 13.41 -1.81
CA ASN A 155 17.61 14.85 -1.65
C ASN A 155 16.17 15.25 -2.04
N GLN A 156 15.82 16.54 -1.91
CA GLN A 156 14.47 17.04 -2.20
C GLN A 156 14.02 16.83 -3.67
N GLU A 157 14.94 16.99 -4.62
CA GLU A 157 14.64 16.79 -6.04
C GLU A 157 14.34 15.32 -6.33
N GLN A 158 15.15 14.42 -5.76
CA GLN A 158 14.94 12.98 -5.88
C GLN A 158 13.66 12.53 -5.18
N ALA A 159 13.32 13.12 -4.03
CA ALA A 159 12.05 12.87 -3.36
C ALA A 159 10.84 13.30 -4.21
N THR A 160 10.98 14.31 -5.06
CA THR A 160 9.94 14.71 -6.01
C THR A 160 9.75 13.63 -7.08
N VAL A 161 10.82 13.11 -7.66
CA VAL A 161 10.77 11.98 -8.61
C VAL A 161 10.15 10.75 -7.96
N LEU A 162 10.51 10.45 -6.71
CA LEU A 162 9.92 9.33 -5.96
C LEU A 162 8.41 9.48 -5.79
N LYS A 163 7.92 10.69 -5.50
CA LYS A 163 6.48 10.96 -5.37
C LYS A 163 5.72 10.74 -6.69
N GLU A 164 6.30 11.12 -7.81
CA GLU A 164 5.72 10.88 -9.14
C GLU A 164 5.64 9.37 -9.43
N TYR A 165 6.69 8.63 -9.11
CA TYR A 165 6.73 7.17 -9.21
C TYR A 165 5.65 6.53 -8.33
N ASN A 166 5.60 6.87 -7.06
CA ASN A 166 4.62 6.36 -6.11
C ASN A 166 3.15 6.64 -6.56
N GLN A 167 2.91 7.84 -7.10
CA GLN A 167 1.59 8.18 -7.65
C GLN A 167 1.24 7.34 -8.90
N HIS A 168 2.25 7.00 -9.71
CA HIS A 168 2.07 6.11 -10.87
C HIS A 168 1.64 4.71 -10.41
N ASP A 169 2.30 4.13 -9.41
CA ASP A 169 2.00 2.80 -8.89
C ASP A 169 0.60 2.73 -8.24
N VAL A 170 0.17 3.79 -7.57
CA VAL A 170 -1.21 3.92 -7.07
C VAL A 170 -2.22 3.94 -8.22
N ARG A 171 -1.96 4.65 -9.31
CA ARG A 171 -2.84 4.66 -10.50
C ARG A 171 -2.93 3.30 -11.15
N ALA A 172 -1.80 2.58 -11.28
CA ALA A 172 -1.74 1.22 -11.79
C ALA A 172 -2.61 0.28 -10.94
N THR A 173 -2.43 0.34 -9.63
CA THR A 173 -3.20 -0.43 -8.66
C THR A 173 -4.69 -0.10 -8.73
N LYS A 174 -5.05 1.17 -8.91
CA LYS A 174 -6.47 1.59 -9.06
C LYS A 174 -7.10 1.06 -10.34
N LEU A 175 -6.39 1.09 -11.46
CA LEU A 175 -6.87 0.49 -12.71
C LEU A 175 -7.11 -1.01 -12.52
N PHE A 176 -6.17 -1.70 -11.90
CA PHE A 176 -6.31 -3.11 -11.59
C PHE A 176 -7.48 -3.40 -10.64
N TYR A 177 -7.71 -2.55 -9.63
CA TYR A 177 -8.90 -2.63 -8.78
C TYR A 177 -10.19 -2.51 -9.59
N GLY A 178 -10.23 -1.62 -10.59
CA GLY A 178 -11.36 -1.47 -11.51
C GLY A 178 -11.69 -2.76 -12.26
N GLU A 179 -10.68 -3.47 -12.77
CA GLU A 179 -10.84 -4.76 -13.47
C GLU A 179 -11.35 -5.87 -12.53
N LEU A 180 -11.07 -5.79 -11.23
CA LEU A 180 -11.47 -6.79 -10.24
C LEU A 180 -12.81 -6.49 -9.55
N THR A 181 -13.47 -5.38 -9.87
CA THR A 181 -14.66 -4.89 -9.14
C THR A 181 -15.78 -5.93 -9.05
N GLU A 182 -16.07 -6.65 -10.13
CA GLU A 182 -17.11 -7.70 -10.14
C GLU A 182 -16.74 -8.89 -9.25
N GLN A 183 -15.47 -9.32 -9.27
CA GLN A 183 -14.98 -10.41 -8.44
C GLN A 183 -15.00 -10.03 -6.95
N ILE A 184 -14.63 -8.77 -6.64
CA ILE A 184 -14.67 -8.24 -5.27
C ILE A 184 -16.10 -8.24 -4.76
N LYS A 185 -17.05 -7.73 -5.56
CA LYS A 185 -18.47 -7.71 -5.21
C LYS A 185 -19.02 -9.11 -4.96
N LEU A 186 -18.72 -10.07 -5.84
CA LEU A 186 -19.13 -11.46 -5.66
C LEU A 186 -18.64 -12.03 -4.32
N ARG A 187 -17.36 -11.81 -3.97
CA ARG A 187 -16.79 -12.29 -2.70
C ARG A 187 -17.43 -11.62 -1.50
N GLU A 188 -17.70 -10.31 -1.57
CA GLU A 188 -18.39 -9.57 -0.51
C GLU A 188 -19.82 -10.06 -0.29
N ASP A 189 -20.52 -10.40 -1.37
CA ASP A 189 -21.89 -10.92 -1.29
C ASP A 189 -21.90 -12.36 -0.72
N LEU A 190 -20.97 -13.21 -1.14
CA LEU A 190 -20.79 -14.55 -0.57
C LEU A 190 -20.43 -14.49 0.92
N ALA A 191 -19.54 -13.60 1.33
CA ALA A 191 -19.17 -13.43 2.75
C ALA A 191 -20.34 -12.95 3.62
N LYS A 192 -21.34 -12.26 3.07
CA LYS A 192 -22.58 -11.90 3.78
C LYS A 192 -23.53 -13.09 3.93
N GLU A 193 -23.61 -13.93 2.90
CA GLU A 193 -24.48 -15.12 2.90
C GLU A 193 -23.90 -16.23 3.78
N TYR A 194 -22.58 -16.36 3.82
CA TYR A 194 -21.85 -17.41 4.55
C TYR A 194 -20.83 -16.80 5.53
N PRO A 195 -21.27 -16.14 6.61
CA PRO A 195 -20.38 -15.54 7.58
C PRO A 195 -19.60 -16.64 8.34
N GLY A 196 -18.31 -16.77 8.03
CA GLY A 196 -17.39 -17.68 8.76
C GLY A 196 -16.81 -18.82 7.93
N GLU A 197 -17.03 -18.85 6.63
CA GLU A 197 -16.31 -19.74 5.70
C GLU A 197 -15.14 -19.04 5.00
#